data_b089edbfe4f43a42e1d977a30cffc651
#
_entry.id   b089edbfe4f43a42e1d977a30cffc651
#
_cell.length_a   1.000
_cell.length_b   1.000
_cell.length_c   1.000
_cell.angle_alpha   90.00
_cell.angle_beta   90.00
_cell.angle_gamma   90.00
#
_symmetry.space_group_name_H-M   'P 1'
#
loop_
_entity.id
_entity.type
_entity.pdbx_description
1 polymer ?
#
loop_
_entity_poly.entity_id
_entity_poly.type
_entity_poly.pdbx_seq_one_letter_code
_entity_poly.pdbx_strand_id
1 'polypeptide(L)'
;MNPLEPLARLDLGRRERLGMLEAVWGENKDVDQIKVILERLHKAGELALVTRVTAEKAAAIEDWLQRERPQIAADLDHHRQARCLTSGALPSEDPALGLVQVLCGGTSDLPVAHEAQLALRCHGVRTELVVDVGVAGLHRLLEELPRLRGAQVLIACAGMEGALPTVLAGLLSQPVIGVPVSVGYGVSAGGVAALNGMLASCAPGLSVVNIDNGYGAAMAALRILLALRGVAGAGRP
;
A
#
# COMPACT_ATOMS: atom_id res chain seq x y z
N MET A 1 -18.82 5.86 -30.33
CA MET A 1 -18.87 5.21 -28.99
C MET A 1 -17.64 4.35 -28.85
N ASN A 2 -16.84 4.56 -27.80
CA ASN A 2 -15.68 3.71 -27.54
C ASN A 2 -16.21 2.34 -27.07
N PRO A 3 -15.86 1.21 -27.73
CA PRO A 3 -16.39 -0.12 -27.40
C PRO A 3 -16.04 -0.59 -25.98
N LEU A 4 -15.14 0.12 -25.29
CA LEU A 4 -14.75 -0.17 -23.91
C LEU A 4 -15.55 0.65 -22.86
N GLU A 5 -16.51 1.49 -23.27
CA GLU A 5 -17.35 2.28 -22.34
C GLU A 5 -18.15 1.47 -21.31
N PRO A 6 -18.63 0.24 -21.61
CA PRO A 6 -19.29 -0.56 -20.58
C PRO A 6 -18.36 -1.30 -19.63
N LEU A 7 -17.03 -1.37 -19.90
CA LEU A 7 -16.10 -2.27 -19.19
C LEU A 7 -15.57 -1.76 -17.84
N ALA A 8 -15.65 -0.46 -17.54
CA ALA A 8 -15.21 0.08 -16.26
C ALA A 8 -16.22 1.10 -15.73
N ARG A 9 -16.85 0.79 -14.60
CA ARG A 9 -17.69 1.74 -13.85
C ARG A 9 -16.86 2.26 -12.68
N LEU A 10 -16.22 3.44 -12.86
CA LEU A 10 -15.39 4.05 -11.83
C LEU A 10 -16.24 4.66 -10.73
N ASP A 11 -15.82 4.45 -9.47
CA ASP A 11 -16.44 5.02 -8.27
C ASP A 11 -15.82 6.39 -7.95
N LEU A 12 -16.08 7.38 -8.80
CA LEU A 12 -15.52 8.75 -8.67
C LEU A 12 -15.93 9.45 -7.37
N GLY A 13 -17.05 9.05 -6.75
CA GLY A 13 -17.49 9.56 -5.44
C GLY A 13 -16.82 8.89 -4.24
N ARG A 14 -15.87 7.98 -4.45
CA ARG A 14 -15.25 7.19 -3.38
C ARG A 14 -14.46 8.05 -2.42
N ARG A 15 -13.69 9.02 -2.92
CA ARG A 15 -12.89 9.93 -2.09
C ARG A 15 -13.76 10.75 -1.15
N GLU A 16 -14.86 11.32 -1.65
CA GLU A 16 -15.81 12.08 -0.83
C GLU A 16 -16.48 11.19 0.23
N ARG A 17 -16.90 9.99 -0.16
CA ARG A 17 -17.64 9.07 0.73
C ARG A 17 -16.75 8.35 1.76
N LEU A 18 -15.52 7.98 1.40
CA LEU A 18 -14.65 7.14 2.21
C LEU A 18 -13.32 7.79 2.61
N GLY A 19 -13.00 8.97 2.09
CA GLY A 19 -11.67 9.56 2.21
C GLY A 19 -10.58 8.80 1.43
N MET A 20 -10.96 7.93 0.50
CA MET A 20 -10.05 7.03 -0.23
C MET A 20 -10.23 7.18 -1.73
N LEU A 21 -9.11 7.23 -2.47
CA LEU A 21 -9.15 7.13 -3.92
C LEU A 21 -9.54 5.71 -4.38
N GLU A 22 -10.03 5.60 -5.61
CA GLU A 22 -10.24 4.31 -6.24
C GLU A 22 -8.92 3.79 -6.80
N ALA A 23 -8.36 2.74 -6.18
CA ALA A 23 -7.19 2.07 -6.73
C ALA A 23 -7.58 1.04 -7.79
N VAL A 24 -6.78 1.00 -8.84
CA VAL A 24 -6.95 0.08 -9.97
C VAL A 24 -6.03 -1.12 -9.78
N TRP A 25 -6.59 -2.32 -9.64
CA TRP A 25 -5.79 -3.53 -9.62
C TRP A 25 -5.36 -3.94 -11.02
N GLY A 26 -4.09 -3.63 -11.37
CA GLY A 26 -3.56 -3.79 -12.72
C GLY A 26 -3.12 -5.21 -13.09
N GLU A 27 -2.92 -6.10 -12.11
CA GLU A 27 -2.39 -7.45 -12.34
C GLU A 27 -3.22 -8.25 -13.36
N ASN A 28 -4.55 -8.26 -13.19
CA ASN A 28 -5.47 -9.00 -14.04
C ASN A 28 -6.22 -8.13 -15.07
N LYS A 29 -5.77 -6.90 -15.28
CA LYS A 29 -6.25 -6.05 -16.37
C LYS A 29 -5.26 -6.09 -17.53
N ASP A 30 -5.80 -6.06 -18.76
CA ASP A 30 -4.97 -5.81 -19.92
C ASP A 30 -4.58 -4.34 -20.03
N VAL A 31 -3.62 -4.07 -20.92
CA VAL A 31 -3.09 -2.71 -21.13
C VAL A 31 -4.18 -1.74 -21.59
N ASP A 32 -5.11 -2.17 -22.45
CA ASP A 32 -6.15 -1.29 -22.99
C ASP A 32 -7.20 -0.93 -21.94
N GLN A 33 -7.53 -1.86 -21.04
CA GLN A 33 -8.38 -1.56 -19.88
C GLN A 33 -7.76 -0.50 -18.98
N ILE A 34 -6.44 -0.62 -18.69
CA ILE A 34 -5.75 0.35 -17.85
C ILE A 34 -5.70 1.72 -18.52
N LYS A 35 -5.40 1.79 -19.82
CA LYS A 35 -5.41 3.04 -20.61
C LYS A 35 -6.75 3.79 -20.49
N VAL A 36 -7.87 3.08 -20.72
CA VAL A 36 -9.21 3.67 -20.62
C VAL A 36 -9.51 4.19 -19.21
N ILE A 37 -9.08 3.45 -18.18
CA ILE A 37 -9.27 3.87 -16.79
C ILE A 37 -8.45 5.12 -16.48
N LEU A 38 -7.17 5.17 -16.88
CA LEU A 38 -6.32 6.34 -16.70
C LEU A 38 -6.89 7.58 -17.37
N GLU A 39 -7.36 7.47 -18.62
CA GLU A 39 -8.03 8.59 -19.32
C GLU A 39 -9.27 9.11 -18.57
N ARG A 40 -10.06 8.20 -18.00
CA ARG A 40 -11.27 8.59 -17.27
C ARG A 40 -10.98 9.26 -15.95
N LEU A 41 -10.02 8.73 -15.20
CA LEU A 41 -9.57 9.33 -13.93
C LEU A 41 -8.97 10.71 -14.19
N HIS A 42 -8.13 10.85 -15.21
CA HIS A 42 -7.58 12.14 -15.62
C HIS A 42 -8.66 13.16 -15.99
N LYS A 43 -9.67 12.76 -16.81
CA LYS A 43 -10.81 13.62 -17.16
C LYS A 43 -11.65 14.04 -15.95
N ALA A 44 -11.69 13.20 -14.91
CA ALA A 44 -12.39 13.50 -13.67
C ALA A 44 -11.56 14.35 -12.71
N GLY A 45 -10.29 14.66 -13.03
CA GLY A 45 -9.37 15.35 -12.13
C GLY A 45 -8.95 14.51 -10.92
N GLU A 46 -9.09 13.18 -11.00
CA GLU A 46 -8.74 12.27 -9.91
C GLU A 46 -7.32 11.73 -10.07
N LEU A 47 -6.60 11.69 -8.94
CA LEU A 47 -5.33 10.97 -8.86
C LEU A 47 -5.57 9.48 -9.12
N ALA A 48 -4.90 8.93 -10.12
CA ALA A 48 -4.91 7.51 -10.40
C ALA A 48 -3.82 6.79 -9.62
N LEU A 49 -4.15 5.62 -9.07
CA LEU A 49 -3.19 4.64 -8.54
C LEU A 49 -3.50 3.29 -9.17
N VAL A 50 -2.57 2.76 -9.96
CA VAL A 50 -2.66 1.40 -10.52
C VAL A 50 -1.64 0.53 -9.83
N THR A 51 -2.08 -0.51 -9.12
CA THR A 51 -1.22 -1.41 -8.36
C THR A 51 -0.89 -2.68 -9.14
N ARG A 52 0.21 -3.33 -8.80
CA ARG A 52 0.64 -4.63 -9.36
C ARG A 52 0.73 -4.63 -10.89
N VAL A 53 1.39 -3.62 -11.41
CA VAL A 53 1.65 -3.52 -12.86
C VAL A 53 3.02 -4.14 -13.15
N THR A 54 3.07 -5.05 -14.13
CA THR A 54 4.36 -5.59 -14.60
C THR A 54 5.14 -4.55 -15.37
N ALA A 55 6.47 -4.72 -15.45
CA ALA A 55 7.33 -3.78 -16.18
C ALA A 55 6.92 -3.65 -17.66
N GLU A 56 6.51 -4.77 -18.29
CA GLU A 56 6.07 -4.81 -19.68
C GLU A 56 4.77 -4.02 -19.88
N LYS A 57 3.79 -4.19 -18.96
CA LYS A 57 2.54 -3.42 -19.01
C LYS A 57 2.81 -1.94 -18.79
N ALA A 58 3.67 -1.60 -17.83
CA ALA A 58 4.03 -0.21 -17.56
C ALA A 58 4.67 0.44 -18.80
N ALA A 59 5.66 -0.20 -19.41
CA ALA A 59 6.33 0.29 -20.61
C ALA A 59 5.35 0.50 -21.79
N ALA A 60 4.42 -0.45 -21.99
CA ALA A 60 3.40 -0.34 -23.04
C ALA A 60 2.42 0.83 -22.79
N ILE A 61 2.08 1.10 -21.53
CA ILE A 61 1.22 2.21 -21.13
C ILE A 61 1.96 3.55 -21.30
N GLU A 62 3.21 3.63 -20.82
CA GLU A 62 4.07 4.81 -20.96
C GLU A 62 4.24 5.21 -22.44
N ASP A 63 4.63 4.25 -23.29
CA ASP A 63 4.83 4.47 -24.73
C ASP A 63 3.55 4.92 -25.45
N TRP A 64 2.40 4.33 -25.12
CA TRP A 64 1.13 4.74 -25.66
C TRP A 64 0.73 6.15 -25.19
N LEU A 65 0.88 6.46 -23.90
CA LEU A 65 0.55 7.79 -23.37
C LEU A 65 1.42 8.88 -24.00
N GLN A 66 2.72 8.62 -24.19
CA GLN A 66 3.62 9.57 -24.85
C GLN A 66 3.19 9.91 -26.26
N ARG A 67 2.68 8.93 -27.01
CA ARG A 67 2.24 9.13 -28.40
C ARG A 67 0.84 9.74 -28.52
N GLU A 68 -0.11 9.27 -27.72
CA GLU A 68 -1.53 9.54 -27.92
C GLU A 68 -2.11 10.52 -26.87
N ARG A 69 -1.48 10.65 -25.72
CA ARG A 69 -1.99 11.44 -24.58
C ARG A 69 -0.86 12.12 -23.82
N PRO A 70 -0.08 13.01 -24.47
CA PRO A 70 1.09 13.63 -23.85
C PRO A 70 0.77 14.39 -22.56
N GLN A 71 -0.44 14.94 -22.42
CA GLN A 71 -0.89 15.60 -21.19
C GLN A 71 -1.04 14.63 -20.00
N ILE A 72 -1.40 13.37 -20.23
CA ILE A 72 -1.47 12.35 -19.19
C ILE A 72 -0.07 11.78 -18.93
N ALA A 73 0.73 11.63 -19.99
CA ALA A 73 2.10 11.17 -19.90
C ALA A 73 2.98 12.08 -19.03
N ALA A 74 2.73 13.40 -19.06
CA ALA A 74 3.46 14.36 -18.25
C ALA A 74 3.25 14.19 -16.73
N ASP A 75 2.09 13.65 -16.34
CA ASP A 75 1.70 13.43 -14.95
C ASP A 75 1.81 11.95 -14.52
N LEU A 76 2.38 11.10 -15.37
CA LEU A 76 2.52 9.67 -15.09
C LEU A 76 3.88 9.39 -14.42
N ASP A 77 3.82 8.76 -13.26
CA ASP A 77 5.00 8.23 -12.57
C ASP A 77 4.95 6.70 -12.48
N HIS A 78 6.05 6.05 -12.88
CA HIS A 78 6.24 4.61 -12.73
C HIS A 78 7.09 4.30 -11.50
N HIS A 79 6.43 3.85 -10.45
CA HIS A 79 7.05 3.43 -9.19
C HIS A 79 7.49 1.96 -9.28
N ARG A 80 8.62 1.70 -9.93
CA ARG A 80 9.12 0.35 -10.27
C ARG A 80 9.21 -0.58 -9.05
N GLN A 81 9.72 -0.06 -7.94
CA GLN A 81 9.87 -0.85 -6.71
C GLN A 81 8.52 -1.27 -6.12
N ALA A 82 7.50 -0.41 -6.22
CA ALA A 82 6.14 -0.70 -5.79
C ALA A 82 5.33 -1.49 -6.84
N ARG A 83 5.84 -1.64 -8.05
CA ARG A 83 5.10 -2.18 -9.20
C ARG A 83 3.79 -1.43 -9.43
N CYS A 84 3.82 -0.11 -9.32
CA CYS A 84 2.64 0.75 -9.43
C CYS A 84 2.86 1.87 -10.44
N LEU A 85 1.75 2.37 -10.99
CA LEU A 85 1.71 3.63 -11.72
C LEU A 85 0.84 4.62 -10.95
N THR A 86 1.25 5.88 -10.92
CA THR A 86 0.37 6.99 -10.53
C THR A 86 0.24 7.98 -11.69
N SER A 87 -0.90 8.63 -11.82
CA SER A 87 -1.10 9.73 -12.76
C SER A 87 -1.85 10.85 -12.06
N GLY A 88 -1.23 12.02 -12.04
CA GLY A 88 -1.63 13.19 -11.27
C GLY A 88 -0.73 13.45 -10.06
N ALA A 89 -0.79 14.66 -9.52
CA ALA A 89 0.03 15.08 -8.40
C ALA A 89 -0.34 14.36 -7.09
N LEU A 90 0.66 13.82 -6.40
CA LEU A 90 0.45 13.31 -5.05
C LEU A 90 0.14 14.48 -4.10
N PRO A 91 -0.83 14.30 -3.17
CA PRO A 91 -1.12 15.31 -2.17
C PRO A 91 0.09 15.53 -1.24
N SER A 92 0.21 16.74 -0.71
CA SER A 92 1.15 17.02 0.38
C SER A 92 0.79 16.21 1.62
N GLU A 93 1.79 15.95 2.46
CA GLU A 93 1.56 15.28 3.75
C GLU A 93 0.61 16.11 4.63
N ASP A 94 -0.40 15.47 5.19
CA ASP A 94 -1.31 16.05 6.17
C ASP A 94 -0.78 15.75 7.59
N PRO A 95 -0.23 16.73 8.33
CA PRO A 95 0.31 16.49 9.66
C PRO A 95 -0.72 15.92 10.66
N ALA A 96 -2.01 16.16 10.42
CA ALA A 96 -3.09 15.66 11.27
C ALA A 96 -3.32 14.15 11.15
N LEU A 97 -2.78 13.50 10.13
CA LEU A 97 -2.84 12.04 9.97
C LEU A 97 -1.71 11.32 10.70
N GLY A 98 -0.63 12.03 11.07
CA GLY A 98 0.51 11.46 11.77
C GLY A 98 1.40 10.57 10.87
N LEU A 99 2.14 9.66 11.47
CA LEU A 99 3.16 8.82 10.83
C LEU A 99 2.74 7.35 10.79
N VAL A 100 2.86 6.72 9.63
CA VAL A 100 2.84 5.25 9.49
C VAL A 100 4.24 4.76 9.14
N GLN A 101 4.75 3.80 9.92
CA GLN A 101 5.98 3.12 9.55
C GLN A 101 5.66 1.78 8.91
N VAL A 102 6.29 1.56 7.74
CA VAL A 102 6.16 0.33 6.97
C VAL A 102 7.46 -0.45 7.11
N LEU A 103 7.38 -1.66 7.64
CA LEU A 103 8.54 -2.51 7.87
C LEU A 103 8.53 -3.69 6.90
N CYS A 104 9.71 -4.15 6.50
CA CYS A 104 9.85 -5.42 5.79
C CYS A 104 10.88 -6.34 6.45
N GLY A 105 10.57 -7.64 6.48
CA GLY A 105 11.43 -8.67 7.07
C GLY A 105 12.72 -8.87 6.29
N GLY A 106 12.63 -8.85 4.97
CA GLY A 106 13.76 -8.93 4.06
C GLY A 106 13.57 -8.03 2.83
N THR A 107 14.64 -7.89 2.05
CA THR A 107 14.61 -7.07 0.81
C THR A 107 13.65 -7.62 -0.26
N SER A 108 13.34 -8.91 -0.20
CA SER A 108 12.36 -9.54 -1.10
C SER A 108 10.92 -9.13 -0.81
N ASP A 109 10.63 -8.60 0.39
CA ASP A 109 9.30 -8.11 0.77
C ASP A 109 9.07 -6.66 0.33
N LEU A 110 10.13 -5.97 -0.15
CA LEU A 110 10.10 -4.56 -0.53
C LEU A 110 9.00 -4.19 -1.52
N PRO A 111 8.67 -4.96 -2.56
CA PRO A 111 7.61 -4.57 -3.49
C PRO A 111 6.26 -4.35 -2.80
N VAL A 112 5.91 -5.18 -1.82
CA VAL A 112 4.66 -5.08 -1.05
C VAL A 112 4.72 -3.91 -0.06
N ALA A 113 5.87 -3.71 0.58
CA ALA A 113 6.10 -2.58 1.48
C ALA A 113 6.02 -1.24 0.73
N HIS A 114 6.63 -1.15 -0.46
CA HIS A 114 6.53 0.04 -1.31
C HIS A 114 5.12 0.30 -1.84
N GLU A 115 4.34 -0.75 -2.17
CA GLU A 115 2.93 -0.61 -2.53
C GLU A 115 2.15 0.04 -1.38
N ALA A 116 2.33 -0.44 -0.15
CA ALA A 116 1.69 0.12 1.03
C ALA A 116 2.11 1.58 1.27
N GLN A 117 3.40 1.87 1.18
CA GLN A 117 3.95 3.21 1.35
C GLN A 117 3.38 4.19 0.30
N LEU A 118 3.39 3.81 -0.98
CA LEU A 118 2.86 4.64 -2.05
C LEU A 118 1.36 4.89 -1.89
N ALA A 119 0.60 3.85 -1.55
CA ALA A 119 -0.83 3.98 -1.33
C ALA A 119 -1.15 4.99 -0.20
N LEU A 120 -0.40 4.98 0.89
CA LEU A 120 -0.53 5.97 1.97
C LEU A 120 -0.17 7.38 1.49
N ARG A 121 0.92 7.54 0.74
CA ARG A 121 1.34 8.84 0.17
C ARG A 121 0.30 9.42 -0.78
N CYS A 122 -0.38 8.59 -1.55
CA CYS A 122 -1.51 9.01 -2.40
C CYS A 122 -2.70 9.57 -1.58
N HIS A 123 -2.70 9.39 -0.26
CA HIS A 123 -3.70 9.92 0.67
C HIS A 123 -3.14 10.99 1.62
N GLY A 124 -1.94 11.51 1.35
CA GLY A 124 -1.32 12.55 2.17
C GLY A 124 -0.81 12.05 3.53
N VAL A 125 -0.63 10.75 3.72
CA VAL A 125 -0.09 10.19 4.95
C VAL A 125 1.43 10.20 4.91
N ARG A 126 2.07 10.76 5.94
CA ARG A 126 3.51 10.66 6.14
C ARG A 126 3.91 9.22 6.40
N THR A 127 4.93 8.74 5.70
CA THR A 127 5.39 7.36 5.81
C THR A 127 6.90 7.26 5.90
N GLU A 128 7.38 6.30 6.68
CA GLU A 128 8.79 5.91 6.72
C GLU A 128 8.91 4.41 6.46
N LEU A 129 9.95 4.01 5.73
CA LEU A 129 10.26 2.62 5.45
C LEU A 129 11.40 2.15 6.34
N VAL A 130 11.24 0.97 6.97
CA VAL A 130 12.25 0.29 7.77
C VAL A 130 12.54 -1.07 7.13
N VAL A 131 13.73 -1.20 6.59
CA VAL A 131 14.10 -2.31 5.70
C VAL A 131 14.94 -3.34 6.43
N ASP A 132 14.71 -4.63 6.08
CA ASP A 132 15.56 -5.76 6.47
C ASP A 132 15.66 -5.96 7.99
N VAL A 133 14.51 -5.88 8.69
CA VAL A 133 14.38 -6.08 10.13
C VAL A 133 13.74 -7.43 10.47
N GLY A 134 14.03 -8.46 9.67
CA GLY A 134 13.53 -9.82 9.89
C GLY A 134 14.00 -10.43 11.19
N VAL A 135 13.16 -11.27 11.80
CA VAL A 135 13.36 -11.86 13.13
C VAL A 135 14.55 -12.83 13.21
N ALA A 136 15.03 -13.34 12.08
CA ALA A 136 16.27 -14.14 12.04
C ALA A 136 17.51 -13.34 12.46
N GLY A 137 17.44 -12.00 12.34
CA GLY A 137 18.42 -11.07 12.89
C GLY A 137 17.76 -10.11 13.87
N LEU A 138 17.16 -10.64 14.92
CA LEU A 138 16.28 -9.90 15.84
C LEU A 138 16.91 -8.63 16.41
N HIS A 139 18.25 -8.58 16.60
CA HIS A 139 18.97 -7.39 17.04
C HIS A 139 18.70 -6.18 16.16
N ARG A 140 18.58 -6.35 14.83
CA ARG A 140 18.28 -5.25 13.89
C ARG A 140 16.91 -4.62 14.17
N LEU A 141 15.90 -5.44 14.46
CA LEU A 141 14.58 -4.96 14.87
C LEU A 141 14.63 -4.25 16.22
N LEU A 142 15.35 -4.81 17.19
CA LEU A 142 15.45 -4.22 18.53
C LEU A 142 16.12 -2.84 18.53
N GLU A 143 17.10 -2.62 17.65
CA GLU A 143 17.76 -1.33 17.44
C GLU A 143 16.79 -0.25 16.90
N GLU A 144 15.79 -0.64 16.10
CA GLU A 144 14.78 0.27 15.54
C GLU A 144 13.63 0.61 16.52
N LEU A 145 13.43 -0.13 17.61
CA LEU A 145 12.30 0.07 18.52
C LEU A 145 12.12 1.51 19.02
N PRO A 146 13.17 2.25 19.37
CA PRO A 146 13.02 3.64 19.81
C PRO A 146 12.37 4.52 18.75
N ARG A 147 12.72 4.33 17.48
CA ARG A 147 12.17 5.05 16.34
C ARG A 147 10.72 4.63 16.05
N LEU A 148 10.42 3.33 16.16
CA LEU A 148 9.10 2.77 15.88
C LEU A 148 8.02 3.31 16.84
N ARG A 149 8.38 3.69 18.06
CA ARG A 149 7.45 4.26 19.07
C ARG A 149 6.81 5.58 18.63
N GLY A 150 7.39 6.27 17.67
CA GLY A 150 6.87 7.54 17.13
C GLY A 150 5.74 7.39 16.12
N ALA A 151 5.46 6.19 15.63
CA ALA A 151 4.40 5.94 14.66
C ALA A 151 3.02 5.81 15.32
N GLN A 152 1.96 6.19 14.60
CA GLN A 152 0.58 5.92 14.99
C GLN A 152 0.14 4.51 14.60
N VAL A 153 0.68 3.98 13.50
CA VAL A 153 0.36 2.63 12.99
C VAL A 153 1.63 2.02 12.41
N LEU A 154 1.80 0.72 12.58
CA LEU A 154 2.85 -0.07 11.98
C LEU A 154 2.26 -1.04 10.95
N ILE A 155 2.85 -1.07 9.77
CA ILE A 155 2.56 -2.09 8.75
C ILE A 155 3.80 -2.97 8.63
N ALA A 156 3.66 -4.28 8.83
CA ALA A 156 4.77 -5.21 8.80
C ALA A 156 4.58 -6.27 7.71
N CYS A 157 5.42 -6.19 6.66
CA CYS A 157 5.43 -7.11 5.53
C CYS A 157 6.45 -8.22 5.79
N ALA A 158 6.02 -9.47 5.76
CA ALA A 158 6.90 -10.62 5.97
C ALA A 158 6.45 -11.86 5.21
N GLY A 159 7.38 -12.45 4.46
CA GLY A 159 7.25 -13.77 3.87
C GLY A 159 7.66 -14.89 4.83
N MET A 160 8.09 -16.02 4.29
CA MET A 160 8.50 -17.20 5.05
C MET A 160 7.43 -17.66 6.05
N GLU A 161 7.72 -17.61 7.36
CA GLU A 161 6.80 -17.97 8.45
C GLU A 161 5.96 -16.79 8.98
N GLY A 162 6.24 -15.57 8.54
CA GLY A 162 5.48 -14.38 8.91
C GLY A 162 5.61 -13.93 10.36
N ALA A 163 6.75 -14.19 11.04
CA ALA A 163 6.87 -13.94 12.48
C ALA A 163 7.05 -12.46 12.87
N LEU A 164 7.54 -11.61 11.98
CA LEU A 164 7.83 -10.19 12.27
C LEU A 164 6.64 -9.44 12.88
N PRO A 165 5.40 -9.49 12.34
CA PRO A 165 4.26 -8.78 12.92
C PRO A 165 3.92 -9.25 14.33
N THR A 166 4.04 -10.54 14.61
CA THR A 166 3.83 -11.10 15.97
C THR A 166 4.80 -10.53 16.99
N VAL A 167 6.09 -10.46 16.63
CA VAL A 167 7.12 -9.90 17.51
C VAL A 167 6.87 -8.40 17.76
N LEU A 168 6.54 -7.64 16.72
CA LEU A 168 6.20 -6.22 16.86
C LEU A 168 4.99 -6.00 17.77
N ALA A 169 3.92 -6.76 17.61
CA ALA A 169 2.72 -6.64 18.43
C ALA A 169 2.95 -7.05 19.90
N GLY A 170 3.98 -7.85 20.16
CA GLY A 170 4.40 -8.17 21.52
C GLY A 170 5.32 -7.12 22.18
N LEU A 171 5.95 -6.23 21.39
CA LEU A 171 6.94 -5.25 21.86
C LEU A 171 6.42 -3.81 21.89
N LEU A 172 5.38 -3.51 21.11
CA LEU A 172 4.90 -2.15 20.86
C LEU A 172 3.39 -2.05 21.07
N SER A 173 2.94 -0.90 21.55
CA SER A 173 1.52 -0.65 21.84
C SER A 173 0.73 -0.11 20.64
N GLN A 174 1.41 0.27 19.56
CA GLN A 174 0.77 0.79 18.36
C GLN A 174 -0.03 -0.32 17.64
N PRO A 175 -1.12 0.01 16.93
CA PRO A 175 -1.77 -0.93 16.03
C PRO A 175 -0.76 -1.51 15.01
N VAL A 176 -0.71 -2.84 14.92
CA VAL A 176 0.15 -3.57 13.98
C VAL A 176 -0.72 -4.25 12.94
N ILE A 177 -0.44 -3.97 11.68
CA ILE A 177 -1.08 -4.60 10.52
C ILE A 177 -0.06 -5.51 9.84
N GLY A 178 -0.26 -6.82 9.95
CA GLY A 178 0.55 -7.83 9.29
C GLY A 178 0.16 -8.01 7.82
N VAL A 179 1.16 -7.98 6.95
CA VAL A 179 1.00 -8.28 5.53
C VAL A 179 1.81 -9.53 5.21
N PRO A 180 1.15 -10.69 5.06
CA PRO A 180 1.84 -11.88 4.59
C PRO A 180 2.33 -11.64 3.16
N VAL A 181 3.59 -12.01 2.90
CA VAL A 181 4.19 -11.87 1.56
C VAL A 181 4.38 -13.24 0.93
N SER A 182 4.07 -13.35 -0.36
CA SER A 182 4.16 -14.62 -1.11
C SER A 182 5.58 -15.12 -1.33
N VAL A 183 6.58 -14.30 -0.99
CA VAL A 183 8.00 -14.65 -1.09
C VAL A 183 8.34 -15.74 -0.05
N GLY A 184 8.83 -16.85 -0.55
CA GLY A 184 9.21 -18.00 0.27
C GLY A 184 9.56 -19.20 -0.61
N TYR A 185 10.03 -20.25 0.03
CA TYR A 185 10.34 -21.53 -0.64
C TYR A 185 9.86 -22.71 0.19
N GLY A 186 9.78 -23.90 -0.43
CA GLY A 186 9.30 -25.11 0.24
C GLY A 186 7.88 -24.91 0.76
N VAL A 187 7.64 -25.18 2.03
CA VAL A 187 6.32 -25.03 2.69
C VAL A 187 5.86 -23.58 2.81
N SER A 188 6.78 -22.62 2.67
CA SER A 188 6.49 -21.19 2.76
C SER A 188 6.20 -20.55 1.39
N ALA A 189 6.31 -21.30 0.30
CA ALA A 189 6.02 -20.78 -1.03
C ALA A 189 4.57 -20.28 -1.13
N GLY A 190 4.36 -19.12 -1.77
CA GLY A 190 3.04 -18.54 -2.01
C GLY A 190 2.40 -17.82 -0.83
N GLY A 191 3.10 -17.67 0.32
CA GLY A 191 2.67 -16.84 1.44
C GLY A 191 1.63 -17.44 2.37
N VAL A 192 1.13 -18.66 2.12
CA VAL A 192 0.12 -19.31 2.96
C VAL A 192 0.67 -19.61 4.36
N ALA A 193 1.93 -20.02 4.47
CA ALA A 193 2.58 -20.23 5.76
C ALA A 193 2.67 -18.92 6.56
N ALA A 194 3.06 -17.82 5.91
CA ALA A 194 3.10 -16.49 6.52
C ALA A 194 1.70 -16.05 6.99
N LEU A 195 0.68 -16.21 6.16
CA LEU A 195 -0.70 -15.89 6.52
C LEU A 195 -1.18 -16.68 7.74
N ASN A 196 -0.97 -18.01 7.73
CA ASN A 196 -1.35 -18.87 8.82
C ASN A 196 -0.57 -18.55 10.10
N GLY A 197 0.73 -18.26 10.01
CA GLY A 197 1.57 -17.86 11.13
C GLY A 197 1.07 -16.57 11.78
N MET A 198 0.73 -15.56 10.99
CA MET A 198 0.18 -14.30 11.48
C MET A 198 -1.21 -14.48 12.12
N LEU A 199 -2.11 -15.26 11.48
CA LEU A 199 -3.45 -15.53 12.00
C LEU A 199 -3.45 -16.42 13.26
N ALA A 200 -2.47 -17.32 13.39
CA ALA A 200 -2.28 -18.16 14.56
C ALA A 200 -1.51 -17.48 15.70
N SER A 201 -1.14 -16.21 15.52
CA SER A 201 -0.37 -15.44 16.51
C SER A 201 -1.14 -15.33 17.84
N CYS A 202 -0.42 -15.55 18.95
CA CYS A 202 -0.91 -15.27 20.30
C CYS A 202 -0.78 -13.80 20.72
N ALA A 203 -0.13 -12.96 19.91
CA ALA A 203 0.01 -11.53 20.20
C ALA A 203 -1.35 -10.82 20.03
N PRO A 204 -1.93 -10.24 21.09
CA PRO A 204 -3.25 -9.66 21.03
C PRO A 204 -3.26 -8.39 20.18
N GLY A 205 -4.31 -8.21 19.37
CA GLY A 205 -4.52 -6.98 18.58
C GLY A 205 -3.78 -6.93 17.24
N LEU A 206 -3.06 -7.98 16.85
CA LEU A 206 -2.49 -8.08 15.51
C LEU A 206 -3.63 -8.20 14.48
N SER A 207 -3.70 -7.26 13.55
CA SER A 207 -4.60 -7.32 12.41
C SER A 207 -3.85 -7.86 11.19
N VAL A 208 -4.49 -8.71 10.39
CA VAL A 208 -3.84 -9.35 9.24
C VAL A 208 -4.65 -9.07 7.98
N VAL A 209 -3.98 -8.66 6.91
CA VAL A 209 -4.58 -8.52 5.58
C VAL A 209 -4.26 -9.74 4.70
N ASN A 210 -4.80 -9.78 3.49
CA ASN A 210 -4.53 -10.87 2.56
C ASN A 210 -3.06 -10.86 2.07
N ILE A 211 -2.63 -11.97 1.48
CA ILE A 211 -1.26 -12.15 0.93
C ILE A 211 -0.97 -11.08 -0.13
N ASP A 212 0.23 -10.48 -0.05
CA ASP A 212 0.71 -9.41 -0.92
C ASP A 212 -0.18 -8.16 -0.98
N ASN A 213 -1.06 -7.95 -0.01
CA ASN A 213 -2.02 -6.85 -0.04
C ASN A 213 -1.49 -5.60 0.69
N GLY A 214 -0.43 -5.00 0.14
CA GLY A 214 0.12 -3.73 0.65
C GLY A 214 -0.89 -2.60 0.62
N TYR A 215 -1.67 -2.48 -0.48
CA TYR A 215 -2.75 -1.50 -0.59
C TYR A 215 -3.82 -1.69 0.50
N GLY A 216 -4.25 -2.93 0.76
CA GLY A 216 -5.24 -3.19 1.81
C GLY A 216 -4.74 -2.82 3.20
N ALA A 217 -3.47 -3.08 3.50
CA ALA A 217 -2.85 -2.65 4.76
C ALA A 217 -2.79 -1.12 4.88
N ALA A 218 -2.43 -0.43 3.79
CA ALA A 218 -2.45 1.03 3.74
C ALA A 218 -3.84 1.60 4.01
N MET A 219 -4.89 1.02 3.42
CA MET A 219 -6.28 1.46 3.65
C MET A 219 -6.78 1.15 5.06
N ALA A 220 -6.35 0.03 5.66
CA ALA A 220 -6.64 -0.27 7.06
C ALA A 220 -5.97 0.76 7.99
N ALA A 221 -4.69 1.08 7.77
CA ALA A 221 -3.98 2.12 8.50
C ALA A 221 -4.66 3.49 8.35
N LEU A 222 -5.01 3.87 7.12
CA LEU A 222 -5.69 5.15 6.85
C LEU A 222 -7.01 5.27 7.62
N ARG A 223 -7.82 4.19 7.71
CA ARG A 223 -9.06 4.18 8.50
C ARG A 223 -8.80 4.41 9.98
N ILE A 224 -7.74 3.83 10.54
CA ILE A 224 -7.33 4.07 11.93
C ILE A 224 -6.97 5.54 12.12
N LEU A 225 -6.15 6.12 11.23
CA LEU A 225 -5.73 7.52 11.30
C LEU A 225 -6.90 8.48 11.19
N LEU A 226 -7.83 8.24 10.26
CA LEU A 226 -9.05 9.06 10.10
C LEU A 226 -9.95 9.01 11.34
N ALA A 227 -10.08 7.83 11.98
CA ALA A 227 -10.81 7.68 13.23
C ALA A 227 -10.16 8.47 14.39
N LEU A 228 -8.83 8.40 14.52
CA LEU A 228 -8.07 9.16 15.52
C LEU A 228 -8.21 10.67 15.32
N ARG A 229 -8.12 11.13 14.07
CA ARG A 229 -8.34 12.54 13.71
C ARG A 229 -9.75 13.02 14.09
N GLY A 230 -10.80 12.22 13.85
CA GLY A 230 -12.17 12.53 14.22
C GLY A 230 -12.34 12.74 15.74
N VAL A 231 -11.71 11.90 16.55
CA VAL A 231 -11.72 12.05 18.02
C VAL A 231 -10.98 13.31 18.47
N ALA A 232 -9.82 13.61 17.88
CA ALA A 232 -9.06 14.82 18.23
C ALA A 232 -9.80 16.11 17.85
N GLY A 233 -10.58 16.11 16.77
CA GLY A 233 -11.43 17.24 16.36
C GLY A 233 -12.68 17.44 17.22
N ALA A 234 -13.23 16.36 17.77
CA ALA A 234 -14.43 16.42 18.63
C ALA A 234 -14.14 16.84 20.09
N GLY A 235 -12.87 16.83 20.50
CA GLY A 235 -12.45 17.12 21.88
C GLY A 235 -12.05 18.57 22.16
N ARG A 236 -12.35 19.53 21.29
CA ARG A 236 -12.20 20.98 21.57
C ARG A 236 -13.56 21.62 21.68
N PRO A 237 -14.05 21.91 22.91
CA PRO A 237 -15.17 22.78 23.11
C PRO A 237 -14.83 24.23 22.70
#